data_c232ab1b2035dfd6575b7571fc9dff13
#
_entry.id   c232ab1b2035dfd6575b7571fc9dff13
#
_cell.length_a   1.000
_cell.length_b   1.000
_cell.length_c   1.000
_cell.angle_alpha   90.00
_cell.angle_beta   90.00
_cell.angle_gamma   90.00
#
_symmetry.space_group_name_H-M   'P 1'
#
loop_
_entity.id
_entity.type
_entity.pdbx_description
1 polymer ?
#
loop_
_entity_poly.entity_id
_entity_poly.type
_entity_poly.pdbx_seq_one_letter_code
_entity_poly.pdbx_strand_id
1 'polypeptide(L)'
;TRRSSDLLQMVPLLSRFNNITVMTNSLHIVNALSELDNEQTILMPGGTFRKKSASFHGQLAENAFEHFTFDKLFMGTDGIDLNAGVTTFNEVYTVSKAMCNAAREVILMADSSKFGRKSPNVVCSLESVDKLITDAGIDPAFRQALEEKGIDVIITGESNE
;
A
#
# COMPACT_ATOMS: atom_id res chain seq x y z
N THR A 1 3.21 -13.27 -5.77
CA THR A 1 3.94 -12.50 -4.73
C THR A 1 2.94 -11.96 -3.71
N ARG A 2 3.21 -12.14 -2.41
CA ARG A 2 2.30 -11.89 -1.29
C ARG A 2 1.80 -10.44 -1.11
N ARG A 3 2.44 -9.45 -1.75
CA ARG A 3 2.04 -8.04 -1.67
C ARG A 3 0.66 -7.74 -2.25
N SER A 4 0.32 -8.37 -3.36
CA SER A 4 -0.99 -8.18 -3.99
C SER A 4 -2.09 -8.95 -3.29
N SER A 5 -1.77 -9.97 -2.49
CA SER A 5 -2.77 -10.81 -1.84
C SER A 5 -3.53 -10.06 -0.73
N ASP A 6 -2.83 -9.28 0.10
CA ASP A 6 -3.45 -8.55 1.20
C ASP A 6 -4.34 -7.41 0.68
N LEU A 7 -3.85 -6.67 -0.31
CA LEU A 7 -4.64 -5.62 -0.97
C LEU A 7 -5.84 -6.20 -1.73
N LEU A 8 -5.70 -7.37 -2.37
CA LEU A 8 -6.81 -8.05 -3.04
C LEU A 8 -7.91 -8.46 -2.07
N GLN A 9 -7.56 -8.88 -0.85
CA GLN A 9 -8.52 -9.23 0.19
C GLN A 9 -9.36 -8.02 0.66
N MET A 10 -8.82 -6.81 0.55
CA MET A 10 -9.53 -5.58 0.88
C MET A 10 -10.58 -5.22 -0.18
N VAL A 11 -10.36 -5.57 -1.45
CA VAL A 11 -11.22 -5.12 -2.56
C VAL A 11 -12.71 -5.41 -2.35
N PRO A 12 -13.15 -6.61 -1.91
CA PRO A 12 -14.58 -6.87 -1.67
C PRO A 12 -15.23 -5.92 -0.66
N LEU A 13 -14.46 -5.39 0.29
CA LEU A 13 -14.97 -4.45 1.29
C LEU A 13 -15.31 -3.09 0.69
N LEU A 14 -14.74 -2.74 -0.45
CA LEU A 14 -15.02 -1.50 -1.17
C LEU A 14 -16.44 -1.47 -1.77
N SER A 15 -17.10 -2.62 -1.92
CA SER A 15 -18.50 -2.70 -2.38
C SER A 15 -19.49 -1.93 -1.50
N ARG A 16 -19.10 -1.61 -0.26
CA ARG A 16 -19.91 -0.84 0.69
C ARG A 16 -19.96 0.66 0.38
N PHE A 17 -19.08 1.13 -0.50
CA PHE A 17 -18.91 2.55 -0.79
C PHE A 17 -19.33 2.83 -2.24
N ASN A 18 -20.09 3.91 -2.44
CA ASN A 18 -20.43 4.42 -3.74
C ASN A 18 -19.71 5.74 -4.01
N ASN A 19 -19.62 6.10 -5.29
CA ASN A 19 -18.97 7.34 -5.74
C ASN A 19 -17.50 7.48 -5.32
N ILE A 20 -16.80 6.35 -5.21
CA ILE A 20 -15.36 6.33 -4.96
C ILE A 20 -14.57 6.29 -6.26
N THR A 21 -13.38 6.88 -6.24
CA THR A 21 -12.38 6.76 -7.30
C THR A 21 -11.21 5.96 -6.77
N VAL A 22 -10.88 4.87 -7.46
CA VAL A 22 -9.75 4.00 -7.10
C VAL A 22 -8.74 4.00 -8.23
N MET A 23 -7.51 4.35 -7.93
CA MET A 23 -6.38 4.25 -8.86
C MET A 23 -5.41 3.16 -8.41
N THR A 24 -5.05 2.29 -9.32
CA THR A 24 -4.09 1.21 -9.08
C THR A 24 -3.28 0.91 -10.33
N ASN A 25 -2.03 0.50 -10.16
CA ASN A 25 -1.20 0.00 -11.25
C ASN A 25 -1.27 -1.53 -11.41
N SER A 26 -2.06 -2.22 -10.61
CA SER A 26 -2.20 -3.69 -10.59
C SER A 26 -3.38 -4.14 -11.44
N LEU A 27 -3.11 -4.96 -12.45
CA LEU A 27 -4.16 -5.57 -13.27
C LEU A 27 -5.10 -6.48 -12.44
N HIS A 28 -4.56 -7.21 -11.48
CA HIS A 28 -5.37 -8.06 -10.60
C HIS A 28 -6.38 -7.25 -9.78
N ILE A 29 -5.96 -6.10 -9.26
CA ILE A 29 -6.85 -5.22 -8.49
C ILE A 29 -7.92 -4.61 -9.40
N VAL A 30 -7.55 -4.15 -10.60
CA VAL A 30 -8.54 -3.64 -11.57
C VAL A 30 -9.59 -4.69 -11.90
N ASN A 31 -9.19 -5.91 -12.19
CA ASN A 31 -10.12 -7.00 -12.47
C ASN A 31 -11.06 -7.26 -11.28
N ALA A 32 -10.53 -7.32 -10.07
CA ALA A 32 -11.34 -7.52 -8.87
C ALA A 32 -12.33 -6.36 -8.60
N LEU A 33 -11.90 -5.11 -8.81
CA LEU A 33 -12.77 -3.95 -8.69
C LEU A 33 -13.89 -3.95 -9.72
N SER A 34 -13.62 -4.38 -10.96
CA SER A 34 -14.60 -4.41 -12.04
C SER A 34 -15.75 -5.40 -11.82
N GLU A 35 -15.58 -6.34 -10.90
CA GLU A 35 -16.61 -7.33 -10.53
C GLU A 35 -17.55 -6.85 -9.40
N LEU A 36 -17.26 -5.69 -8.79
CA LEU A 36 -18.09 -5.13 -7.73
C LEU A 36 -19.32 -4.41 -8.30
N ASP A 37 -20.46 -4.57 -7.62
CA ASP A 37 -21.75 -3.97 -8.01
C ASP A 37 -21.98 -2.55 -7.44
N ASN A 38 -20.92 -1.81 -7.11
CA ASN A 38 -21.03 -0.45 -6.62
C ASN A 38 -20.63 0.57 -7.70
N GLU A 39 -21.08 1.81 -7.51
CA GLU A 39 -20.66 2.93 -8.37
C GLU A 39 -19.25 3.36 -8.01
N GLN A 40 -18.33 3.18 -8.95
CA GLN A 40 -16.93 3.57 -8.78
C GLN A 40 -16.29 3.98 -10.11
N THR A 41 -15.30 4.85 -10.00
CA THR A 41 -14.40 5.17 -11.11
C THR A 41 -13.08 4.44 -10.88
N ILE A 42 -12.67 3.62 -11.84
CA ILE A 42 -11.41 2.90 -11.79
C ILE A 42 -10.42 3.59 -12.73
N LEU A 43 -9.31 4.04 -12.18
CA LEU A 43 -8.20 4.64 -12.91
C LEU A 43 -7.01 3.69 -12.92
N MET A 44 -6.38 3.56 -14.08
CA MET A 44 -5.15 2.80 -14.26
C MET A 44 -4.12 3.67 -14.98
N PRO A 45 -2.89 3.80 -14.46
CA PRO A 45 -1.83 4.48 -15.19
C PRO A 45 -1.43 3.65 -16.42
N GLY A 46 -0.99 4.32 -17.46
CA GLY A 46 -0.29 3.64 -18.54
C GLY A 46 1.12 3.23 -18.13
N GLY A 47 1.97 2.91 -19.10
CA GLY A 47 3.36 2.61 -18.88
C GLY A 47 3.77 1.22 -19.33
N THR A 48 4.87 0.71 -18.79
CA THR A 48 5.42 -0.60 -19.11
C THR A 48 4.77 -1.68 -18.26
N PHE A 49 4.12 -2.65 -18.90
CA PHE A 49 3.53 -3.77 -18.21
C PHE A 49 4.57 -4.84 -17.86
N ARG A 50 4.66 -5.18 -16.60
CA ARG A 50 5.50 -6.28 -16.10
C ARG A 50 4.65 -7.53 -15.85
N LYS A 51 4.89 -8.56 -16.66
CA LYS A 51 4.15 -9.83 -16.58
C LYS A 51 4.26 -10.49 -15.19
N LYS A 52 5.46 -10.47 -14.58
CA LYS A 52 5.73 -11.13 -13.30
C LYS A 52 4.85 -10.60 -12.16
N SER A 53 4.60 -9.31 -12.13
CA SER A 53 3.79 -8.64 -11.10
C SER A 53 2.39 -8.28 -11.59
N ALA A 54 2.10 -8.47 -12.89
CA ALA A 54 0.87 -8.04 -13.55
C ALA A 54 0.53 -6.57 -13.24
N SER A 55 1.54 -5.69 -13.38
CA SER A 55 1.40 -4.28 -13.02
C SER A 55 2.17 -3.36 -13.96
N PHE A 56 1.75 -2.09 -14.00
CA PHE A 56 2.33 -1.05 -14.83
C PHE A 56 3.37 -0.23 -14.06
N HIS A 57 4.48 0.07 -14.74
CA HIS A 57 5.63 0.78 -14.18
C HIS A 57 6.23 1.75 -15.20
N GLY A 58 7.26 2.47 -14.77
CA GLY A 58 8.01 3.41 -15.59
C GLY A 58 7.46 4.83 -15.52
N GLN A 59 8.10 5.73 -16.28
CA GLN A 59 7.87 7.16 -16.21
C GLN A 59 6.41 7.56 -16.52
N LEU A 60 5.77 6.89 -17.47
CA LEU A 60 4.36 7.18 -17.80
C LEU A 60 3.43 6.86 -16.63
N ALA A 61 3.69 5.74 -15.93
CA ALA A 61 2.92 5.38 -14.75
C ALA A 61 3.17 6.36 -13.59
N GLU A 62 4.41 6.74 -13.35
CA GLU A 62 4.78 7.72 -12.33
C GLU A 62 4.14 9.08 -12.58
N ASN A 63 4.23 9.59 -13.80
CA ASN A 63 3.64 10.87 -14.19
C ASN A 63 2.11 10.88 -14.03
N ALA A 64 1.44 9.75 -14.25
CA ALA A 64 -0.01 9.68 -14.05
C ALA A 64 -0.41 9.99 -12.61
N PHE A 65 0.37 9.55 -11.61
CA PHE A 65 0.10 9.85 -10.19
C PHE A 65 0.37 11.31 -9.83
N GLU A 66 1.25 12.01 -10.52
CA GLU A 66 1.57 13.42 -10.26
C GLU A 66 0.40 14.38 -10.55
N HIS A 67 -0.56 13.95 -11.37
CA HIS A 67 -1.73 14.77 -11.72
C HIS A 67 -2.88 14.68 -10.70
N PHE A 68 -2.77 13.84 -9.69
CA PHE A 68 -3.82 13.61 -8.71
C PHE A 68 -3.35 13.84 -7.29
N THR A 69 -4.28 14.17 -6.41
CA THR A 69 -4.13 14.06 -4.95
C THR A 69 -5.20 13.12 -4.44
N PHE A 70 -4.77 12.03 -3.84
CA PHE A 70 -5.67 11.02 -3.29
C PHE A 70 -5.84 11.19 -1.78
N ASP A 71 -7.01 10.84 -1.27
CA ASP A 71 -7.27 10.90 0.18
C ASP A 71 -6.47 9.83 0.92
N LYS A 72 -6.39 8.60 0.38
CA LYS A 72 -5.74 7.47 1.01
C LYS A 72 -4.96 6.63 0.02
N LEU A 73 -3.78 6.18 0.45
CA LEU A 73 -3.03 5.12 -0.21
C LEU A 73 -3.02 3.89 0.70
N PHE A 74 -3.44 2.76 0.16
CA PHE A 74 -3.22 1.45 0.77
C PHE A 74 -2.05 0.76 0.08
N MET A 75 -1.02 0.43 0.81
CA MET A 75 0.22 -0.10 0.25
C MET A 75 0.74 -1.28 1.07
N GLY A 76 1.12 -2.35 0.37
CA GLY A 76 1.89 -3.45 0.96
C GLY A 76 3.38 -3.17 0.95
N THR A 77 4.15 -3.96 1.70
CA THR A 77 5.61 -3.86 1.75
C THR A 77 6.29 -5.22 1.87
N ASP A 78 7.58 -5.27 1.54
CA ASP A 78 8.41 -6.46 1.78
C ASP A 78 9.16 -6.38 3.10
N GLY A 79 9.41 -5.18 3.60
CA GLY A 79 10.08 -4.97 4.87
C GLY A 79 9.81 -3.60 5.46
N ILE A 80 9.80 -3.54 6.79
CA ILE A 80 9.71 -2.31 7.58
C ILE A 80 10.91 -2.28 8.52
N ASP A 81 11.78 -1.30 8.33
CA ASP A 81 12.96 -1.04 9.14
C ASP A 81 12.81 0.30 9.85
N LEU A 82 13.11 0.34 11.16
CA LEU A 82 12.90 1.55 11.97
C LEU A 82 13.77 2.74 11.54
N ASN A 83 14.88 2.50 10.85
CA ASN A 83 15.75 3.56 10.36
C ASN A 83 15.57 3.82 8.86
N ALA A 84 15.54 2.76 8.04
CA ALA A 84 15.43 2.87 6.59
C ALA A 84 14.02 3.20 6.12
N GLY A 85 12.98 2.79 6.86
CA GLY A 85 11.59 2.98 6.48
C GLY A 85 10.97 1.77 5.80
N VAL A 86 10.08 2.04 4.86
CA VAL A 86 9.36 1.03 4.06
C VAL A 86 10.26 0.58 2.92
N THR A 87 10.53 -0.71 2.83
CA THR A 87 11.52 -1.26 1.90
C THR A 87 10.96 -2.37 1.01
N THR A 88 11.58 -2.58 -0.13
CA THR A 88 11.15 -3.58 -1.12
C THR A 88 12.34 -4.23 -1.83
N PHE A 89 12.17 -5.49 -2.25
CA PHE A 89 13.06 -6.17 -3.20
C PHE A 89 12.79 -5.78 -4.65
N ASN A 90 11.68 -5.10 -4.92
CA ASN A 90 11.31 -4.75 -6.28
C ASN A 90 12.20 -3.63 -6.80
N GLU A 91 12.92 -3.89 -7.89
CA GLU A 91 13.78 -2.92 -8.56
C GLU A 91 13.00 -1.74 -9.19
N VAL A 92 11.72 -1.96 -9.53
CA VAL A 92 10.84 -0.91 -10.10
C VAL A 92 9.89 -0.35 -9.04
N TYR A 93 10.45 0.19 -7.99
CA TYR A 93 9.73 0.74 -6.83
C TYR A 93 9.31 2.21 -6.96
N THR A 94 9.71 2.88 -8.03
CA THR A 94 9.51 4.33 -8.22
C THR A 94 8.03 4.72 -8.36
N VAL A 95 7.19 3.83 -8.90
CA VAL A 95 5.73 4.02 -8.90
C VAL A 95 5.18 4.06 -7.47
N SER A 96 5.66 3.21 -6.58
CA SER A 96 5.23 3.24 -5.16
C SER A 96 5.63 4.55 -4.47
N LYS A 97 6.79 5.12 -4.82
CA LYS A 97 7.17 6.47 -4.36
C LYS A 97 6.22 7.54 -4.87
N ALA A 98 5.87 7.50 -6.15
CA ALA A 98 4.91 8.45 -6.74
C ALA A 98 3.53 8.35 -6.08
N MET A 99 3.07 7.14 -5.77
CA MET A 99 1.84 6.91 -5.01
C MET A 99 1.90 7.55 -3.61
N CYS A 100 2.99 7.36 -2.87
CA CYS A 100 3.16 7.96 -1.55
C CYS A 100 3.09 9.49 -1.61
N ASN A 101 3.72 10.10 -2.61
CA ASN A 101 3.72 11.56 -2.79
C ASN A 101 2.35 12.11 -3.18
N ALA A 102 1.50 11.30 -3.83
CA ALA A 102 0.16 11.70 -4.29
C ALA A 102 -0.93 11.54 -3.22
N ALA A 103 -0.65 10.89 -2.10
CA ALA A 103 -1.63 10.58 -1.07
C ALA A 103 -1.52 11.53 0.14
N ARG A 104 -2.66 11.91 0.71
CA ARG A 104 -2.74 12.65 1.96
C ARG A 104 -2.50 11.77 3.17
N GLU A 105 -2.96 10.52 3.11
CA GLU A 105 -2.80 9.52 4.17
C GLU A 105 -2.23 8.24 3.57
N VAL A 106 -1.13 7.75 4.14
CA VAL A 106 -0.47 6.50 3.73
C VAL A 106 -0.73 5.43 4.76
N ILE A 107 -1.37 4.36 4.33
CA ILE A 107 -1.76 3.21 5.16
C ILE A 107 -0.99 1.99 4.67
N LEU A 108 -0.09 1.48 5.51
CA LEU A 108 0.58 0.20 5.24
C LEU A 108 -0.27 -0.98 5.68
N MET A 109 -0.29 -2.01 4.87
CA MET A 109 -0.88 -3.31 5.19
C MET A 109 0.23 -4.37 5.13
N ALA A 110 0.64 -4.89 6.27
CA ALA A 110 1.75 -5.82 6.36
C ALA A 110 1.58 -6.78 7.53
N ASP A 111 1.83 -8.07 7.29
CA ASP A 111 1.89 -9.03 8.37
C ASP A 111 3.17 -8.85 9.21
N SER A 112 3.17 -9.36 10.44
CA SER A 112 4.25 -9.19 11.40
C SER A 112 5.60 -9.75 10.94
N SER A 113 5.64 -10.62 9.93
CA SER A 113 6.88 -11.16 9.38
C SER A 113 7.72 -10.11 8.63
N LYS A 114 7.14 -8.93 8.33
CA LYS A 114 7.81 -7.85 7.59
C LYS A 114 8.63 -6.91 8.48
N PHE A 115 8.40 -6.94 9.79
CA PHE A 115 9.10 -6.04 10.73
C PHE A 115 10.55 -6.46 10.94
N GLY A 116 11.43 -5.46 11.04
CA GLY A 116 12.86 -5.65 11.18
C GLY A 116 13.57 -6.12 9.91
N ARG A 117 12.88 -6.15 8.79
CA ARG A 117 13.46 -6.49 7.48
C ARG A 117 13.81 -5.23 6.71
N LYS A 118 15.06 -5.18 6.26
CA LYS A 118 15.56 -4.14 5.37
C LYS A 118 15.84 -4.74 4.00
N SER A 119 14.93 -4.50 3.07
CA SER A 119 15.13 -4.86 1.66
C SER A 119 15.96 -3.79 0.93
N PRO A 120 16.54 -4.09 -0.25
CA PRO A 120 17.53 -3.21 -0.89
C PRO A 120 17.03 -1.81 -1.28
N ASN A 121 15.75 -1.67 -1.59
CA ASN A 121 15.19 -0.42 -2.11
C ASN A 121 14.23 0.22 -1.10
N VAL A 122 14.45 1.50 -0.82
CA VAL A 122 13.62 2.29 0.08
C VAL A 122 12.48 2.94 -0.72
N VAL A 123 11.25 2.67 -0.32
CA VAL A 123 10.04 3.28 -0.91
C VAL A 123 9.77 4.65 -0.30
N CYS A 124 9.67 4.70 1.02
CA CYS A 124 9.47 5.95 1.77
C CYS A 124 9.99 5.81 3.20
N SER A 125 10.19 6.96 3.86
CA SER A 125 10.53 7.01 5.28
C SER A 125 9.31 6.67 6.15
N LEU A 126 9.52 6.30 7.41
CA LEU A 126 8.42 6.04 8.36
C LEU A 126 7.62 7.31 8.68
N GLU A 127 8.23 8.49 8.59
CA GLU A 127 7.54 9.77 8.78
C GLU A 127 6.46 10.02 7.72
N SER A 128 6.55 9.36 6.56
CA SER A 128 5.53 9.43 5.50
C SER A 128 4.36 8.47 5.72
N VAL A 129 4.43 7.60 6.72
CA VAL A 129 3.40 6.59 7.03
C VAL A 129 2.52 7.10 8.17
N ASP A 130 1.21 7.09 7.95
CA ASP A 130 0.23 7.54 8.95
C ASP A 130 -0.33 6.38 9.76
N LYS A 131 -0.62 5.26 9.11
CA LYS A 131 -1.22 4.07 9.74
C LYS A 131 -0.54 2.79 9.28
N LEU A 132 -0.54 1.81 10.16
CA LEU A 132 -0.13 0.43 9.87
C LEU A 132 -1.23 -0.53 10.32
N ILE A 133 -1.70 -1.35 9.40
CA ILE A 133 -2.61 -2.46 9.69
C ILE A 133 -1.79 -3.75 9.68
N THR A 134 -1.79 -4.47 10.80
CA THR A 134 -0.99 -5.69 10.98
C THR A 134 -1.72 -6.71 11.85
N ASP A 135 -1.11 -7.88 12.03
CA ASP A 135 -1.62 -8.95 12.90
C ASP A 135 -1.05 -8.86 14.33
N ALA A 136 -1.61 -9.65 15.23
CA ALA A 136 -1.23 -9.71 16.64
C ALA A 136 0.19 -10.24 16.90
N GLY A 137 0.89 -10.73 15.88
CA GLY A 137 2.26 -11.22 15.98
C GLY A 137 3.33 -10.11 16.03
N ILE A 138 2.94 -8.84 15.97
CA ILE A 138 3.88 -7.74 16.09
C ILE A 138 4.57 -7.73 17.47
N ASP A 139 5.89 -7.58 17.47
CA ASP A 139 6.66 -7.40 18.70
C ASP A 139 6.22 -6.11 19.40
N PRO A 140 5.87 -6.14 20.71
CA PRO A 140 5.43 -4.97 21.46
C PRO A 140 6.44 -3.80 21.44
N ALA A 141 7.73 -4.09 21.46
CA ALA A 141 8.77 -3.06 21.39
C ALA A 141 8.81 -2.39 20.00
N PHE A 142 8.59 -3.18 18.94
CA PHE A 142 8.51 -2.64 17.59
C PHE A 142 7.25 -1.78 17.41
N ARG A 143 6.12 -2.24 17.92
CA ARG A 143 4.86 -1.47 17.95
C ARG A 143 5.07 -0.13 18.63
N GLN A 144 5.64 -0.13 19.84
CA GLN A 144 5.91 1.10 20.59
C GLN A 144 6.81 2.07 19.80
N ALA A 145 7.88 1.56 19.17
CA ALA A 145 8.78 2.39 18.37
C ALA A 145 8.07 3.04 17.16
N LEU A 146 7.13 2.35 16.53
CA LEU A 146 6.31 2.90 15.45
C LEU A 146 5.34 3.98 15.97
N GLU A 147 4.68 3.73 17.09
CA GLU A 147 3.75 4.68 17.72
C GLU A 147 4.47 5.97 18.18
N GLU A 148 5.70 5.86 18.68
CA GLU A 148 6.56 7.00 19.04
C GLU A 148 6.94 7.84 17.83
N LYS A 149 6.94 7.27 16.63
CA LYS A 149 7.12 7.98 15.36
C LYS A 149 5.82 8.59 14.80
N GLY A 150 4.71 8.47 15.52
CA GLY A 150 3.41 9.02 15.14
C GLY A 150 2.58 8.11 14.23
N ILE A 151 2.94 6.85 14.09
CA ILE A 151 2.20 5.86 13.30
C ILE A 151 1.09 5.24 14.15
N ASP A 152 -0.15 5.32 13.68
CA ASP A 152 -1.29 4.63 14.29
C ASP A 152 -1.26 3.14 13.91
N VAL A 153 -1.04 2.28 14.89
CA VAL A 153 -0.93 0.81 14.68
C VAL A 153 -2.26 0.14 14.99
N ILE A 154 -2.86 -0.45 13.97
CA ILE A 154 -4.14 -1.15 14.04
C ILE A 154 -3.87 -2.66 13.95
N ILE A 155 -4.25 -3.40 14.99
CA ILE A 155 -4.10 -4.86 15.05
C ILE A 155 -5.40 -5.51 14.57
N THR A 156 -5.32 -6.37 13.55
CA THR A 156 -6.49 -7.13 13.08
C THR A 156 -6.91 -8.17 14.11
N GLY A 157 -8.22 -8.27 14.37
CA GLY A 157 -8.77 -9.22 15.35
C GLY A 157 -8.83 -8.72 16.79
N GLU A 158 -8.27 -7.55 17.12
CA GLU A 158 -8.57 -6.85 18.37
C GLU A 158 -9.88 -6.09 18.22
N SER A 159 -10.89 -6.44 19.04
CA SER A 159 -12.09 -5.62 19.17
C SER A 159 -11.67 -4.30 19.82
N ASN A 160 -11.94 -3.19 19.16
CA ASN A 160 -11.88 -1.89 19.82
C ASN A 160 -13.01 -1.87 20.87
N GLU A 161 -12.69 -2.13 22.14
CA GLU A 161 -13.52 -1.81 23.28
C GLU A 161 -13.54 -0.30 23.53
#